data_43a64792486750eb17aa1c0e45525f15
#
_entry.id   43a64792486750eb17aa1c0e45525f15
#
_cell.length_a   1.000
_cell.length_b   1.000
_cell.length_c   1.000
_cell.angle_alpha   90.00
_cell.angle_beta   90.00
_cell.angle_gamma   90.00
#
_symmetry.space_group_name_H-M   'P 1'
#
loop_
_entity.id
_entity.type
_entity.pdbx_description
1 polymer ?
#
loop_
_entity_poly.entity_id
_entity_poly.type
_entity_poly.pdbx_seq_one_letter_code
_entity_poly.pdbx_strand_id
1 'polypeptide(L)'
;MNRRQALKTLTALAALIYLLKLELFINSRPLKIHFIGLGGAGSNVIEHIHKKGIDARYTCISSPERPHLPRDIEFILFGTEEHDYRTYKEKIKDLEISDEIQNLFNSDSYFVLFTGFGGITGTNLTRQLSAMLHQKNKEFMAIYTMPFNFEGPSRKAFTLQAKQAMDGFSNAHSIDLEVILQKYRNEKLNVAFQKADEHCYQLFRKNILMQSSDPSLIYSLPL
;
A
#
# COMPACT_ATOMS: atom_id res chain seq x y z
N MET A 1 -40.95 33.91 0.97
CA MET A 1 -40.37 33.31 2.22
C MET A 1 -39.77 34.42 3.04
N ASN A 2 -40.20 34.60 4.28
CA ASN A 2 -39.73 35.66 5.18
C ASN A 2 -38.30 35.34 5.67
N ARG A 3 -37.44 36.34 5.84
CA ARG A 3 -36.05 36.19 6.30
C ARG A 3 -35.90 35.33 7.57
N ARG A 4 -36.90 35.42 8.50
CA ARG A 4 -36.97 34.56 9.70
C ARG A 4 -37.26 33.08 9.37
N GLN A 5 -38.03 32.79 8.37
CA GLN A 5 -38.35 31.41 7.93
C GLN A 5 -37.10 30.81 7.22
N ALA A 6 -36.44 31.59 6.37
CA ALA A 6 -35.19 31.16 5.73
C ALA A 6 -34.09 30.85 6.74
N LEU A 7 -33.95 31.64 7.77
CA LEU A 7 -32.95 31.39 8.85
C LEU A 7 -33.28 30.10 9.62
N LYS A 8 -34.56 29.86 9.96
CA LYS A 8 -34.99 28.63 10.65
C LYS A 8 -34.77 27.37 9.80
N THR A 9 -35.02 27.45 8.50
CA THR A 9 -34.75 26.31 7.59
C THR A 9 -33.27 26.03 7.44
N LEU A 10 -32.42 27.04 7.35
CA LEU A 10 -30.96 26.89 7.32
C LEU A 10 -30.38 26.28 8.59
N THR A 11 -30.86 26.72 9.76
CA THR A 11 -30.41 26.12 11.05
C THR A 11 -30.89 24.69 11.21
N ALA A 12 -32.10 24.36 10.79
CA ALA A 12 -32.62 22.98 10.82
C ALA A 12 -31.85 22.07 9.87
N LEU A 13 -31.50 22.55 8.67
CA LEU A 13 -30.70 21.79 7.70
C LEU A 13 -29.28 21.55 8.21
N ALA A 14 -28.64 22.57 8.81
CA ALA A 14 -27.32 22.45 9.42
C ALA A 14 -27.32 21.45 10.60
N ALA A 15 -28.36 21.48 11.45
CA ALA A 15 -28.54 20.52 12.53
C ALA A 15 -28.76 19.09 12.00
N LEU A 16 -29.53 18.92 10.95
CA LEU A 16 -29.74 17.60 10.30
C LEU A 16 -28.45 17.06 9.72
N ILE A 17 -27.68 17.88 9.01
CA ILE A 17 -26.36 17.49 8.47
C ILE A 17 -25.39 17.11 9.60
N TYR A 18 -25.41 17.85 10.71
CA TYR A 18 -24.60 17.54 11.88
C TYR A 18 -24.99 16.21 12.53
N LEU A 19 -26.31 15.96 12.69
CA LEU A 19 -26.81 14.70 13.22
C LEU A 19 -26.49 13.52 12.32
N LEU A 20 -26.65 13.66 11.00
CA LEU A 20 -26.27 12.63 10.04
C LEU A 20 -24.77 12.32 10.08
N LYS A 21 -23.92 13.34 10.22
CA LYS A 21 -22.48 13.15 10.41
C LYS A 21 -22.17 12.47 11.74
N LEU A 22 -22.91 12.78 12.80
CA LEU A 22 -22.74 12.16 14.12
C LEU A 22 -23.19 10.69 14.10
N GLU A 23 -24.28 10.35 13.44
CA GLU A 23 -24.73 8.95 13.24
C GLU A 23 -23.72 8.15 12.40
N LEU A 24 -23.18 8.73 11.32
CA LEU A 24 -22.12 8.12 10.53
C LEU A 24 -20.87 7.89 11.37
N PHE A 25 -20.53 8.83 12.26
CA PHE A 25 -19.38 8.72 13.16
C PHE A 25 -19.58 7.64 14.22
N ILE A 26 -20.76 7.57 14.85
CA ILE A 26 -21.06 6.58 15.90
C ILE A 26 -21.14 5.15 15.33
N ASN A 27 -21.57 5.01 14.07
CA ASN A 27 -21.73 3.73 13.39
C ASN A 27 -20.48 3.33 12.56
N SER A 28 -19.46 4.17 12.45
CA SER A 28 -18.22 3.82 11.78
C SER A 28 -17.47 2.78 12.61
N ARG A 29 -17.39 1.55 12.09
CA ARG A 29 -16.47 0.56 12.66
C ARG A 29 -15.05 1.05 12.47
N PRO A 30 -14.16 0.92 13.47
CA PRO A 30 -12.77 1.30 13.31
C PRO A 30 -12.17 0.56 12.10
N LEU A 31 -11.52 1.30 11.23
CA LEU A 31 -10.93 0.75 10.01
C LEU A 31 -9.81 -0.23 10.40
N LYS A 32 -10.01 -1.52 10.12
CA LYS A 32 -8.98 -2.53 10.32
C LYS A 32 -8.02 -2.50 9.15
N ILE A 33 -6.78 -2.11 9.37
CA ILE A 33 -5.76 -2.03 8.34
C ILE A 33 -4.93 -3.33 8.33
N HIS A 34 -4.66 -3.84 7.14
CA HIS A 34 -3.74 -4.94 6.92
C HIS A 34 -2.65 -4.48 5.95
N PHE A 35 -1.45 -4.26 6.47
CA PHE A 35 -0.27 -3.92 5.68
C PHE A 35 0.39 -5.18 5.14
N ILE A 36 0.62 -5.23 3.84
CA ILE A 36 1.20 -6.39 3.14
C ILE A 36 2.40 -5.96 2.31
N GLY A 37 3.56 -6.47 2.67
CA GLY A 37 4.81 -6.25 1.93
C GLY A 37 5.06 -7.37 0.92
N LEU A 38 5.21 -7.02 -0.34
CA LEU A 38 5.42 -7.96 -1.43
C LEU A 38 6.87 -7.88 -1.93
N GLY A 39 7.61 -8.96 -1.80
CA GLY A 39 9.03 -9.03 -2.09
C GLY A 39 9.90 -8.28 -1.08
N GLY A 40 11.21 -8.27 -1.32
CA GLY A 40 12.18 -7.70 -0.37
C GLY A 40 11.96 -6.22 -0.07
N ALA A 41 11.70 -5.40 -1.08
CA ALA A 41 11.46 -3.97 -0.89
C ALA A 41 10.16 -3.70 -0.12
N GLY A 42 9.07 -4.41 -0.44
CA GLY A 42 7.82 -4.30 0.30
C GLY A 42 7.98 -4.70 1.77
N SER A 43 8.76 -5.75 2.06
CA SER A 43 9.04 -6.16 3.43
C SER A 43 9.83 -5.10 4.22
N ASN A 44 10.75 -4.36 3.58
CA ASN A 44 11.46 -3.25 4.24
C ASN A 44 10.49 -2.14 4.66
N VAL A 45 9.52 -1.81 3.79
CA VAL A 45 8.47 -0.83 4.11
C VAL A 45 7.62 -1.32 5.29
N ILE A 46 7.26 -2.61 5.34
CA ILE A 46 6.52 -3.19 6.47
C ILE A 46 7.29 -3.04 7.78
N GLU A 47 8.59 -3.43 7.79
CA GLU A 47 9.43 -3.25 8.97
C GLU A 47 9.54 -1.78 9.42
N HIS A 48 9.60 -0.86 8.45
CA HIS A 48 9.63 0.56 8.74
C HIS A 48 8.32 1.05 9.37
N ILE A 49 7.17 0.66 8.83
CA ILE A 49 5.85 1.05 9.33
C ILE A 49 5.56 0.40 10.69
N HIS A 50 5.95 -0.86 10.87
CA HIS A 50 5.78 -1.59 12.13
C HIS A 50 6.45 -0.86 13.32
N LYS A 51 7.65 -0.30 13.10
CA LYS A 51 8.37 0.50 14.11
C LYS A 51 7.62 1.76 14.56
N LYS A 52 6.63 2.20 13.79
CA LYS A 52 5.77 3.35 14.16
C LYS A 52 4.67 2.96 15.16
N GLY A 53 4.49 1.67 15.47
CA GLY A 53 3.55 1.18 16.47
C GLY A 53 2.08 1.34 16.09
N ILE A 54 1.76 1.26 14.81
CA ILE A 54 0.37 1.35 14.33
C ILE A 54 -0.34 0.03 14.68
N ASP A 55 -1.54 0.12 15.25
CA ASP A 55 -2.41 -1.03 15.49
C ASP A 55 -3.00 -1.53 14.17
N ALA A 56 -2.33 -2.53 13.58
CA ALA A 56 -2.67 -3.11 12.29
C ALA A 56 -2.16 -4.55 12.21
N ARG A 57 -2.67 -5.31 11.24
CA ARG A 57 -2.07 -6.59 10.86
C ARG A 57 -0.93 -6.36 9.87
N TYR A 58 0.14 -7.13 10.01
CA TYR A 58 1.33 -7.03 9.17
C TYR A 58 1.66 -8.39 8.56
N THR A 59 1.84 -8.44 7.25
CA THR A 59 2.27 -9.66 6.55
C THR A 59 3.36 -9.32 5.53
N CYS A 60 4.42 -10.11 5.47
CA CYS A 60 5.43 -10.07 4.43
C CYS A 60 5.33 -11.31 3.56
N ILE A 61 5.25 -11.16 2.24
CA ILE A 61 5.24 -12.25 1.25
C ILE A 61 6.49 -12.09 0.39
N SER A 62 7.49 -12.92 0.61
CA SER A 62 8.79 -12.75 -0.05
C SER A 62 9.55 -14.08 -0.20
N SER A 63 10.59 -14.05 -1.03
CA SER A 63 11.65 -15.05 -1.15
C SER A 63 12.99 -14.28 -1.23
N PRO A 64 14.03 -14.66 -0.52
CA PRO A 64 14.12 -15.72 0.49
C PRO A 64 13.53 -15.33 1.84
N GLU A 65 13.60 -16.27 2.79
CA GLU A 65 13.22 -16.05 4.20
C GLU A 65 13.93 -14.82 4.80
N ARG A 66 13.26 -14.22 5.79
CA ARG A 66 13.75 -13.06 6.54
C ARG A 66 13.80 -13.39 8.04
N PRO A 67 14.88 -14.01 8.52
CA PRO A 67 14.97 -14.51 9.90
C PRO A 67 14.93 -13.43 10.98
N HIS A 68 15.07 -12.16 10.61
CA HIS A 68 15.11 -11.02 11.55
C HIS A 68 13.81 -10.23 11.65
N LEU A 69 12.72 -10.69 11.00
CA LEU A 69 11.42 -10.02 11.14
C LEU A 69 10.90 -10.08 12.59
N PRO A 70 10.29 -9.01 13.10
CA PRO A 70 9.53 -9.04 14.35
C PRO A 70 8.51 -10.20 14.36
N ARG A 71 8.30 -10.82 15.53
CA ARG A 71 7.45 -12.02 15.65
C ARG A 71 5.98 -11.79 15.37
N ASP A 72 5.53 -10.57 15.46
CA ASP A 72 4.16 -10.12 15.19
C ASP A 72 3.94 -9.72 13.73
N ILE A 73 4.98 -9.79 12.89
CA ILE A 73 4.86 -9.73 11.43
C ILE A 73 4.76 -11.15 10.90
N GLU A 74 3.61 -11.48 10.31
CA GLU A 74 3.41 -12.74 9.63
C GLU A 74 4.31 -12.82 8.39
N PHE A 75 4.97 -13.95 8.18
CA PHE A 75 5.81 -14.16 7.01
C PHE A 75 5.34 -15.36 6.21
N ILE A 76 5.07 -15.14 4.92
CA ILE A 76 4.74 -16.18 3.97
C ILE A 76 5.87 -16.31 2.96
N LEU A 77 6.50 -17.48 2.95
CA LEU A 77 7.52 -17.79 1.97
C LEU A 77 6.86 -17.97 0.60
N PHE A 78 7.32 -17.19 -0.38
CA PHE A 78 6.79 -17.26 -1.74
C PHE A 78 7.89 -17.54 -2.74
N GLY A 79 7.70 -18.60 -3.51
CA GLY A 79 8.61 -19.00 -4.57
C GLY A 79 9.57 -20.10 -4.14
N THR A 80 9.83 -21.01 -5.07
CA THR A 80 10.81 -22.06 -4.97
C THR A 80 12.18 -21.60 -5.49
N GLU A 81 13.20 -22.33 -5.14
CA GLU A 81 14.64 -22.03 -5.15
C GLU A 81 15.28 -21.57 -6.47
N GLU A 82 14.59 -21.66 -7.61
CA GLU A 82 15.19 -21.38 -8.92
C GLU A 82 14.46 -20.26 -9.70
N HIS A 83 14.59 -19.05 -9.23
CA HIS A 83 14.32 -17.92 -10.12
C HIS A 83 15.62 -17.50 -10.82
N ASP A 84 15.84 -17.97 -12.04
CA ASP A 84 16.92 -17.46 -12.86
C ASP A 84 16.70 -15.98 -13.19
N TYR A 85 17.37 -15.13 -12.43
CA TYR A 85 17.32 -13.67 -12.56
C TYR A 85 17.97 -13.15 -13.86
N ARG A 86 18.49 -14.01 -14.72
CA ARG A 86 19.32 -13.64 -15.88
C ARG A 86 18.53 -13.23 -17.12
N THR A 87 17.24 -13.57 -17.20
CA THR A 87 16.42 -13.27 -18.39
C THR A 87 15.20 -12.41 -18.03
N TYR A 88 15.38 -11.09 -18.02
CA TYR A 88 14.31 -10.13 -17.75
C TYR A 88 13.17 -10.12 -18.79
N LYS A 89 13.35 -10.69 -19.97
CA LYS A 89 12.35 -10.65 -21.06
C LYS A 89 11.10 -11.49 -20.85
N GLU A 90 11.11 -12.45 -19.92
CA GLU A 90 10.03 -13.41 -19.71
C GLU A 90 9.31 -13.30 -18.35
N LYS A 91 9.43 -12.18 -17.66
CA LYS A 91 9.17 -12.09 -16.22
C LYS A 91 7.78 -11.60 -15.81
N ILE A 92 6.98 -11.04 -16.72
CA ILE A 92 5.55 -10.85 -16.45
C ILE A 92 4.88 -12.21 -16.61
N LYS A 93 4.77 -12.92 -15.50
CA LYS A 93 4.06 -14.20 -15.42
C LYS A 93 2.95 -14.09 -14.40
N ASP A 94 1.87 -14.79 -14.65
CA ASP A 94 0.94 -15.07 -13.59
C ASP A 94 1.57 -16.14 -12.69
N LEU A 95 1.79 -15.76 -11.43
CA LEU A 95 2.37 -16.62 -10.42
C LEU A 95 1.23 -17.44 -9.81
N GLU A 96 1.50 -18.67 -9.43
CA GLU A 96 0.55 -19.46 -8.67
C GLU A 96 0.41 -18.88 -7.26
N ILE A 97 -0.79 -18.40 -6.94
CA ILE A 97 -1.10 -17.82 -5.63
C ILE A 97 -1.68 -18.93 -4.77
N SER A 98 -0.95 -19.32 -3.72
CA SER A 98 -1.38 -20.37 -2.79
C SER A 98 -2.68 -19.98 -2.06
N ASP A 99 -3.40 -20.99 -1.58
CA ASP A 99 -4.59 -20.78 -0.75
C ASP A 99 -4.28 -19.98 0.52
N GLU A 100 -3.10 -20.15 1.09
CA GLU A 100 -2.62 -19.37 2.24
C GLU A 100 -2.63 -17.86 1.94
N ILE A 101 -2.08 -17.46 0.79
CA ILE A 101 -2.08 -16.05 0.37
C ILE A 101 -3.51 -15.58 0.06
N GLN A 102 -4.32 -16.41 -0.62
CA GLN A 102 -5.70 -16.06 -0.94
C GLN A 102 -6.55 -15.84 0.33
N ASN A 103 -6.32 -16.65 1.37
CA ASN A 103 -7.03 -16.59 2.64
C ASN A 103 -6.74 -15.32 3.45
N LEU A 104 -5.59 -14.66 3.25
CA LEU A 104 -5.32 -13.35 3.85
C LEU A 104 -6.41 -12.32 3.52
N PHE A 105 -6.97 -12.42 2.33
CA PHE A 105 -7.93 -11.45 1.79
C PHE A 105 -9.39 -11.79 2.07
N ASN A 106 -9.65 -12.82 2.87
CA ASN A 106 -11.02 -13.16 3.30
C ASN A 106 -11.51 -12.27 4.45
N SER A 107 -10.60 -11.59 5.15
CA SER A 107 -10.96 -10.65 6.22
C SER A 107 -11.65 -9.39 5.69
N ASP A 108 -12.38 -8.71 6.58
CA ASP A 108 -12.98 -7.42 6.32
C ASP A 108 -12.02 -6.30 6.77
N SER A 109 -10.93 -6.14 6.00
CA SER A 109 -9.85 -5.20 6.26
C SER A 109 -9.63 -4.30 5.05
N TYR A 110 -9.09 -3.12 5.29
CA TYR A 110 -8.50 -2.29 4.25
C TYR A 110 -7.07 -2.78 4.00
N PHE A 111 -6.81 -3.27 2.80
CA PHE A 111 -5.51 -3.86 2.45
C PHE A 111 -4.58 -2.80 1.87
N VAL A 112 -3.35 -2.76 2.34
CA VAL A 112 -2.33 -1.86 1.80
C VAL A 112 -1.14 -2.68 1.33
N LEU A 113 -0.96 -2.74 0.01
CA LEU A 113 0.11 -3.48 -0.63
C LEU A 113 1.32 -2.57 -0.84
N PHE A 114 2.48 -2.94 -0.31
CA PHE A 114 3.74 -2.25 -0.54
C PHE A 114 4.70 -3.13 -1.33
N THR A 115 5.38 -2.55 -2.32
CA THR A 115 6.36 -3.28 -3.13
C THR A 115 7.39 -2.36 -3.79
N GLY A 116 8.51 -2.95 -4.25
CA GLY A 116 9.40 -2.33 -5.23
C GLY A 116 9.26 -3.04 -6.57
N PHE A 117 8.91 -2.31 -7.60
CA PHE A 117 8.88 -2.87 -8.95
C PHE A 117 10.30 -3.12 -9.47
N GLY A 118 10.43 -4.13 -10.33
CA GLY A 118 11.71 -4.60 -10.87
C GLY A 118 12.18 -5.93 -10.29
N GLY A 119 11.68 -6.34 -9.12
CA GLY A 119 11.78 -7.70 -8.61
C GLY A 119 10.64 -8.57 -9.13
N ILE A 120 10.90 -9.88 -9.37
CA ILE A 120 9.89 -10.78 -9.95
C ILE A 120 8.69 -10.93 -9.03
N THR A 121 8.95 -11.30 -7.78
CA THR A 121 7.91 -11.60 -6.78
C THR A 121 7.03 -10.37 -6.54
N GLY A 122 7.63 -9.25 -6.12
CA GLY A 122 6.89 -8.05 -5.77
C GLY A 122 6.07 -7.50 -6.95
N THR A 123 6.69 -7.39 -8.13
CA THR A 123 6.03 -6.82 -9.31
C THR A 123 4.83 -7.66 -9.77
N ASN A 124 5.01 -8.99 -9.88
CA ASN A 124 3.95 -9.86 -10.38
C ASN A 124 2.83 -10.04 -9.34
N LEU A 125 3.18 -10.27 -8.05
CA LEU A 125 2.17 -10.40 -7.00
C LEU A 125 1.35 -9.12 -6.84
N THR A 126 1.97 -7.93 -6.89
CA THR A 126 1.20 -6.68 -6.76
C THR A 126 0.15 -6.57 -7.86
N ARG A 127 0.53 -6.86 -9.11
CA ARG A 127 -0.40 -6.83 -10.25
C ARG A 127 -1.55 -7.82 -10.06
N GLN A 128 -1.24 -9.08 -9.72
CA GLN A 128 -2.24 -10.13 -9.58
C GLN A 128 -3.15 -9.90 -8.37
N LEU A 129 -2.58 -9.55 -7.21
CA LEU A 129 -3.36 -9.31 -6.00
C LEU A 129 -4.24 -8.07 -6.11
N SER A 130 -3.76 -7.00 -6.77
CA SER A 130 -4.59 -5.83 -7.04
C SER A 130 -5.79 -6.17 -7.93
N ALA A 131 -5.58 -6.97 -8.99
CA ALA A 131 -6.67 -7.43 -9.84
C ALA A 131 -7.67 -8.32 -9.06
N MET A 132 -7.17 -9.24 -8.24
CA MET A 132 -8.00 -10.12 -7.41
C MET A 132 -8.82 -9.32 -6.38
N LEU A 133 -8.21 -8.38 -5.68
CA LEU A 133 -8.88 -7.52 -4.70
C LEU A 133 -9.98 -6.68 -5.36
N HIS A 134 -9.67 -6.11 -6.52
CA HIS A 134 -10.65 -5.36 -7.31
C HIS A 134 -11.84 -6.23 -7.73
N GLN A 135 -11.59 -7.44 -8.26
CA GLN A 135 -12.64 -8.40 -8.64
C GLN A 135 -13.50 -8.85 -7.46
N LYS A 136 -12.88 -8.99 -6.27
CA LYS A 136 -13.58 -9.35 -5.03
C LYS A 136 -14.26 -8.14 -4.35
N ASN A 137 -14.23 -6.95 -4.95
CA ASN A 137 -14.74 -5.70 -4.37
C ASN A 137 -14.17 -5.41 -2.97
N LYS A 138 -12.89 -5.74 -2.74
CA LYS A 138 -12.19 -5.43 -1.50
C LYS A 138 -11.59 -4.02 -1.56
N GLU A 139 -11.64 -3.32 -0.44
CA GLU A 139 -10.98 -2.03 -0.32
C GLU A 139 -9.48 -2.24 -0.17
N PHE A 140 -8.70 -1.58 -1.03
CA PHE A 140 -7.25 -1.69 -1.00
C PHE A 140 -6.56 -0.44 -1.54
N MET A 141 -5.28 -0.34 -1.25
CA MET A 141 -4.33 0.61 -1.85
C MET A 141 -3.06 -0.14 -2.23
N ALA A 142 -2.51 0.15 -3.39
CA ALA A 142 -1.21 -0.38 -3.80
C ALA A 142 -0.21 0.78 -3.92
N ILE A 143 0.91 0.68 -3.21
CA ILE A 143 2.01 1.66 -3.27
C ILE A 143 3.27 0.93 -3.71
N TYR A 144 3.83 1.37 -4.83
CA TYR A 144 5.01 0.73 -5.39
C TYR A 144 6.08 1.73 -5.81
N THR A 145 7.34 1.35 -5.60
CA THR A 145 8.48 2.15 -6.04
C THR A 145 8.92 1.73 -7.44
N MET A 146 9.27 2.72 -8.26
CA MET A 146 9.93 2.50 -9.56
C MET A 146 11.44 2.45 -9.34
N PRO A 147 12.18 1.55 -10.06
CA PRO A 147 13.60 1.35 -9.85
C PRO A 147 14.43 2.56 -10.23
N PHE A 148 15.63 2.65 -9.66
CA PHE A 148 16.63 3.63 -10.06
C PHE A 148 17.09 3.44 -11.51
N ASN A 149 17.53 4.52 -12.15
CA ASN A 149 18.05 4.47 -13.51
C ASN A 149 19.29 3.57 -13.66
N PHE A 150 20.14 3.50 -12.64
CA PHE A 150 21.35 2.64 -12.65
C PHE A 150 21.04 1.13 -12.57
N GLU A 151 19.80 0.73 -12.25
CA GLU A 151 19.41 -0.69 -12.20
C GLU A 151 19.27 -1.34 -13.59
N GLY A 152 19.37 -0.56 -14.63
CA GLY A 152 19.49 -1.01 -16.01
C GLY A 152 18.19 -0.97 -16.81
N PRO A 153 18.33 -0.93 -18.16
CA PRO A 153 17.20 -0.73 -19.07
C PRO A 153 16.20 -1.88 -19.09
N SER A 154 16.67 -3.13 -18.93
CA SER A 154 15.79 -4.31 -18.91
C SER A 154 14.85 -4.28 -17.71
N ARG A 155 15.37 -3.91 -16.53
CA ARG A 155 14.56 -3.76 -15.32
C ARG A 155 13.52 -2.65 -15.49
N LYS A 156 13.94 -1.53 -16.08
CA LYS A 156 13.04 -0.40 -16.35
C LYS A 156 11.93 -0.78 -17.34
N ALA A 157 12.25 -1.50 -18.42
CA ALA A 157 11.25 -1.96 -19.38
C ALA A 157 10.21 -2.90 -18.73
N PHE A 158 10.65 -3.85 -17.92
CA PHE A 158 9.79 -4.74 -17.16
C PHE A 158 8.84 -3.98 -16.22
N THR A 159 9.37 -2.99 -15.48
CA THR A 159 8.55 -2.20 -14.55
C THR A 159 7.55 -1.30 -15.27
N LEU A 160 7.88 -0.76 -16.43
CA LEU A 160 6.93 0.03 -17.22
C LEU A 160 5.74 -0.79 -17.70
N GLN A 161 5.96 -2.03 -18.11
CA GLN A 161 4.86 -2.94 -18.48
C GLN A 161 3.96 -3.25 -17.27
N ALA A 162 4.55 -3.52 -16.10
CA ALA A 162 3.79 -3.74 -14.88
C ALA A 162 3.02 -2.48 -14.44
N LYS A 163 3.64 -1.32 -14.56
CA LYS A 163 2.99 -0.04 -14.26
C LYS A 163 1.76 0.18 -15.13
N GLN A 164 1.82 -0.10 -16.43
CA GLN A 164 0.67 0.02 -17.32
C GLN A 164 -0.54 -0.81 -16.85
N ALA A 165 -0.30 -2.02 -16.30
CA ALA A 165 -1.37 -2.83 -15.72
C ALA A 165 -1.94 -2.22 -14.42
N MET A 166 -1.14 -1.43 -13.70
CA MET A 166 -1.57 -0.75 -12.47
C MET A 166 -2.28 0.58 -12.73
N ASP A 167 -2.05 1.21 -13.89
CA ASP A 167 -2.64 2.53 -14.23
C ASP A 167 -4.19 2.48 -14.34
N GLY A 168 -4.77 1.28 -14.44
CA GLY A 168 -6.23 1.06 -14.39
C GLY A 168 -6.85 1.17 -12.98
N PHE A 169 -6.03 1.21 -11.92
CA PHE A 169 -6.49 1.29 -10.54
C PHE A 169 -6.26 2.69 -9.96
N SER A 170 -7.34 3.41 -9.64
CA SER A 170 -7.28 4.76 -9.06
C SER A 170 -6.61 4.81 -7.67
N ASN A 171 -6.56 3.66 -6.99
CA ASN A 171 -5.94 3.46 -5.67
C ASN A 171 -4.52 2.86 -5.75
N ALA A 172 -3.91 2.85 -6.94
CA ALA A 172 -2.53 2.45 -7.14
C ALA A 172 -1.63 3.68 -7.32
N HIS A 173 -0.55 3.75 -6.54
CA HIS A 173 0.33 4.90 -6.47
C HIS A 173 1.78 4.49 -6.68
N SER A 174 2.47 5.17 -7.58
CA SER A 174 3.89 4.95 -7.84
C SER A 174 4.77 6.02 -7.19
N ILE A 175 5.94 5.62 -6.71
CA ILE A 175 6.99 6.50 -6.20
C ILE A 175 8.23 6.30 -7.07
N ASP A 176 8.72 7.36 -7.67
CA ASP A 176 9.96 7.31 -8.46
C ASP A 176 11.17 7.43 -7.52
N LEU A 177 11.95 6.35 -7.39
CA LEU A 177 13.16 6.34 -6.57
C LEU A 177 14.23 7.29 -7.10
N GLU A 178 14.24 7.60 -8.40
CA GLU A 178 15.19 8.55 -8.96
C GLU A 178 14.96 9.96 -8.40
N VAL A 179 13.70 10.37 -8.23
CA VAL A 179 13.34 11.66 -7.62
C VAL A 179 13.81 11.72 -6.16
N ILE A 180 13.68 10.61 -5.42
CA ILE A 180 14.17 10.52 -4.04
C ILE A 180 15.69 10.59 -4.01
N LEU A 181 16.37 9.84 -4.88
CA LEU A 181 17.83 9.85 -4.96
C LEU A 181 18.37 11.25 -5.25
N GLN A 182 17.77 11.96 -6.20
CA GLN A 182 18.16 13.33 -6.53
C GLN A 182 18.00 14.29 -5.35
N LYS A 183 16.92 14.16 -4.60
CA LYS A 183 16.66 14.97 -3.40
C LYS A 183 17.71 14.70 -2.29
N TYR A 184 18.18 13.49 -2.16
CA TYR A 184 19.13 13.04 -1.13
C TYR A 184 20.51 12.68 -1.72
N ARG A 185 20.90 13.27 -2.83
CA ARG A 185 22.11 12.95 -3.61
C ARG A 185 23.43 13.03 -2.82
N ASN A 186 23.47 13.78 -1.73
CA ASN A 186 24.65 13.94 -0.89
C ASN A 186 24.68 12.92 0.25
N GLU A 187 23.65 12.08 0.37
CA GLU A 187 23.54 11.06 1.39
C GLU A 187 23.98 9.69 0.87
N LYS A 188 24.22 8.76 1.79
CA LYS A 188 24.45 7.36 1.40
C LYS A 188 23.20 6.74 0.79
N LEU A 189 23.38 5.80 -0.12
CA LEU A 189 22.27 5.13 -0.81
C LEU A 189 21.26 4.46 0.16
N ASN A 190 21.73 3.91 1.29
CA ASN A 190 20.86 3.34 2.31
C ASN A 190 19.92 4.39 2.94
N VAL A 191 20.36 5.66 3.04
CA VAL A 191 19.49 6.76 3.50
C VAL A 191 18.41 7.05 2.49
N ALA A 192 18.73 7.03 1.18
CA ALA A 192 17.74 7.19 0.12
C ALA A 192 16.65 6.10 0.19
N PHE A 193 17.02 4.84 0.44
CA PHE A 193 16.05 3.75 0.65
C PHE A 193 15.18 3.97 1.88
N GLN A 194 15.74 4.35 3.02
CA GLN A 194 14.96 4.68 4.22
C GLN A 194 13.98 5.83 3.99
N LYS A 195 14.39 6.84 3.20
CA LYS A 195 13.51 7.94 2.79
C LYS A 195 12.41 7.48 1.83
N ALA A 196 12.69 6.49 1.00
CA ALA A 196 11.67 5.87 0.14
C ALA A 196 10.62 5.12 0.97
N ASP A 197 11.05 4.34 1.98
CA ASP A 197 10.15 3.63 2.90
C ASP A 197 9.26 4.61 3.67
N GLU A 198 9.83 5.71 4.19
CA GLU A 198 9.07 6.78 4.83
C GLU A 198 8.09 7.44 3.84
N HIS A 199 8.50 7.63 2.59
CA HIS A 199 7.62 8.22 1.56
C HIS A 199 6.43 7.31 1.23
N CYS A 200 6.63 6.00 1.23
CA CYS A 200 5.55 5.01 1.09
C CYS A 200 4.53 5.17 2.22
N TYR A 201 5.00 5.27 3.47
CA TYR A 201 4.14 5.48 4.62
C TYR A 201 3.37 6.81 4.54
N GLN A 202 4.04 7.91 4.24
CA GLN A 202 3.40 9.23 4.14
C GLN A 202 2.37 9.29 3.02
N LEU A 203 2.62 8.60 1.90
CA LEU A 203 1.67 8.50 0.82
C LEU A 203 0.41 7.72 1.23
N PHE A 204 0.59 6.58 1.91
CA PHE A 204 -0.52 5.84 2.52
C PHE A 204 -1.30 6.74 3.49
N ARG A 205 -0.62 7.32 4.48
CA ARG A 205 -1.23 8.17 5.51
C ARG A 205 -2.06 9.30 4.91
N LYS A 206 -1.51 10.01 3.93
CA LYS A 206 -2.20 11.10 3.23
C LYS A 206 -3.48 10.61 2.55
N ASN A 207 -3.40 9.51 1.80
CA ASN A 207 -4.54 9.03 1.02
C ASN A 207 -5.63 8.46 1.93
N ILE A 208 -5.28 7.67 2.96
CA ILE A 208 -6.28 7.10 3.87
C ILE A 208 -7.02 8.18 4.66
N LEU A 209 -6.33 9.23 5.11
CA LEU A 209 -6.94 10.36 5.81
C LEU A 209 -7.85 11.20 4.90
N MET A 210 -7.59 11.23 3.59
CA MET A 210 -8.47 11.91 2.62
C MET A 210 -9.72 11.10 2.27
N GLN A 211 -9.62 9.78 2.30
CA GLN A 211 -10.71 8.86 1.91
C GLN A 211 -11.60 8.48 3.08
N SER A 212 -11.05 8.42 4.27
CA SER A 212 -11.79 8.02 5.47
C SER A 212 -12.52 9.18 6.10
N SER A 213 -13.77 8.92 6.49
CA SER A 213 -14.55 9.81 7.34
C SER A 213 -14.29 9.58 8.83
N ASP A 214 -13.38 8.65 9.16
CA ASP A 214 -13.06 8.29 10.55
C ASP A 214 -11.98 9.22 11.13
N PRO A 215 -12.34 10.16 12.03
CA PRO A 215 -11.38 11.08 12.64
C PRO A 215 -10.38 10.38 13.58
N SER A 216 -10.68 9.17 14.06
CA SER A 216 -9.79 8.42 14.97
C SER A 216 -8.49 8.02 14.27
N LEU A 217 -8.51 7.87 12.94
CA LEU A 217 -7.32 7.59 12.14
C LEU A 217 -6.25 8.70 12.24
N ILE A 218 -6.66 9.96 12.46
CA ILE A 218 -5.72 11.07 12.62
C ILE A 218 -4.81 10.83 13.82
N TYR A 219 -5.36 10.27 14.90
CA TYR A 219 -4.64 10.02 16.15
C TYR A 219 -3.93 8.66 16.16
N SER A 220 -4.41 7.69 15.39
CA SER A 220 -3.84 6.34 15.33
C SER A 220 -2.66 6.21 14.34
N LEU A 221 -2.51 7.17 13.41
CA LEU A 221 -1.44 7.17 12.42
C LEU A 221 -0.38 8.23 12.76
N PRO A 222 0.77 7.88 13.35
CA PRO A 222 1.83 8.81 13.73
C PRO A 222 2.39 9.58 12.52
N LEU A 223 3.09 10.70 12.82
CA LEU A 223 3.74 11.54 11.80
C LEU A 223 4.97 10.86 11.21
#